data_51b0fb0232ede6b281bbbc812c156d1b
#
_entry.id   51b0fb0232ede6b281bbbc812c156d1b
#
_cell.length_a   1.000
_cell.length_b   1.000
_cell.length_c   1.000
_cell.angle_alpha   90.00
_cell.angle_beta   90.00
_cell.angle_gamma   90.00
#
_symmetry.space_group_name_H-M   'P 1'
#
loop_
_entity.id
_entity.type
_entity.pdbx_description
1 polymer ?
#
loop_
_entity_poly.entity_id
_entity_poly.type
_entity_poly.pdbx_seq_one_letter_code
_entity_poly.pdbx_strand_id
1 'polypeptide(L)'
;MTDPKHAHRPAHTMDARHPRALFPALAAPDSRPTVGILALQGDVREHSLALEAAGARPVVVRRAADLGEAPGHRLDGLVIPGGESTTMSTLLVAFEMLAPLRELIGAGLPAYGSCAGMIMLADRVEGAQEGQAFLGGIDMTVRRNAFGRQV
;
A
#
# COMPACT_ATOMS: atom_id res chain seq x y z
N MET A 1 -36.57 -58.28 -29.10
CA MET A 1 -36.52 -57.03 -29.84
C MET A 1 -36.02 -55.96 -28.82
N THR A 2 -34.74 -55.75 -28.82
CA THR A 2 -33.93 -55.05 -27.85
C THR A 2 -33.79 -53.62 -28.30
N ASP A 3 -34.09 -52.68 -27.42
CA ASP A 3 -33.74 -51.28 -27.65
C ASP A 3 -32.61 -50.85 -26.68
N PRO A 4 -31.44 -50.53 -27.19
CA PRO A 4 -30.34 -50.00 -26.41
C PRO A 4 -30.25 -48.48 -26.61
N LYS A 5 -30.16 -47.70 -25.58
CA LYS A 5 -29.43 -46.39 -25.56
C LYS A 5 -29.82 -45.57 -24.36
N HIS A 6 -29.20 -45.87 -23.21
CA HIS A 6 -28.92 -44.81 -22.27
C HIS A 6 -27.43 -44.51 -22.35
N ALA A 7 -27.12 -43.55 -23.20
CA ALA A 7 -25.81 -42.95 -23.27
C ALA A 7 -25.56 -42.17 -21.97
N HIS A 8 -24.59 -42.63 -21.22
CA HIS A 8 -23.98 -41.89 -20.11
C HIS A 8 -23.41 -40.55 -20.62
N ARG A 9 -24.00 -39.46 -20.17
CA ARG A 9 -23.35 -38.14 -20.28
C ARG A 9 -22.16 -38.15 -19.32
N PRO A 10 -20.94 -37.80 -19.77
CA PRO A 10 -19.83 -37.62 -18.87
C PRO A 10 -20.12 -36.38 -18.00
N ALA A 11 -19.86 -36.52 -16.70
CA ALA A 11 -19.91 -35.45 -15.75
C ALA A 11 -18.97 -34.32 -16.22
N HIS A 12 -19.51 -33.12 -16.33
CA HIS A 12 -18.73 -31.90 -16.48
C HIS A 12 -17.82 -31.77 -15.25
N THR A 13 -16.59 -32.16 -15.40
CA THR A 13 -15.54 -31.71 -14.50
C THR A 13 -15.45 -30.20 -14.63
N MET A 14 -15.98 -29.47 -13.65
CA MET A 14 -15.71 -28.06 -13.48
C MET A 14 -14.21 -27.92 -13.30
N ASP A 15 -13.55 -27.49 -14.36
CA ASP A 15 -12.19 -26.98 -14.32
C ASP A 15 -12.23 -25.70 -13.49
N ALA A 16 -12.01 -25.85 -12.19
CA ALA A 16 -11.87 -24.77 -11.25
C ALA A 16 -10.53 -24.09 -11.52
N ARG A 17 -10.46 -23.33 -12.59
CA ARG A 17 -9.42 -22.32 -12.78
C ARG A 17 -9.70 -21.16 -11.84
N HIS A 18 -9.43 -21.41 -10.58
CA HIS A 18 -9.19 -20.30 -9.65
C HIS A 18 -8.05 -19.46 -10.24
N PRO A 19 -8.18 -18.13 -10.29
CA PRO A 19 -7.06 -17.26 -10.57
C PRO A 19 -6.09 -17.34 -9.38
N ARG A 20 -5.27 -18.37 -9.38
CA ARG A 20 -4.25 -18.64 -8.37
C ARG A 20 -2.97 -17.92 -8.71
N ALA A 21 -3.06 -16.64 -9.03
CA ALA A 21 -1.89 -15.86 -9.44
C ALA A 21 -1.92 -14.39 -9.01
N LEU A 22 -2.59 -14.06 -7.90
CA LEU A 22 -2.41 -12.74 -7.29
C LEU A 22 -1.41 -12.74 -6.14
N PHE A 23 -0.96 -13.93 -5.70
CA PHE A 23 0.12 -14.04 -4.73
C PHE A 23 1.13 -15.05 -5.26
N PRO A 24 2.40 -14.66 -5.52
CA PRO A 24 3.43 -15.63 -5.83
C PRO A 24 3.49 -16.65 -4.69
N ALA A 25 3.60 -17.92 -5.06
CA ALA A 25 3.73 -19.01 -4.10
C ALA A 25 4.82 -18.66 -3.07
N LEU A 26 4.46 -18.75 -1.79
CA LEU A 26 5.35 -18.60 -0.66
C LEU A 26 6.53 -19.59 -0.82
N ALA A 27 7.64 -19.13 -1.33
CA ALA A 27 8.84 -19.91 -1.53
C ALA A 27 9.91 -19.44 -0.54
N ALA A 28 10.31 -20.34 0.35
CA ALA A 28 11.45 -20.29 1.25
C ALA A 28 11.28 -19.52 2.59
N PRO A 29 12.08 -19.84 3.62
CA PRO A 29 11.83 -19.50 5.04
C PRO A 29 11.91 -18.01 5.41
N ASP A 30 12.00 -17.10 4.46
CA ASP A 30 12.01 -15.65 4.68
C ASP A 30 11.02 -14.91 3.77
N SER A 31 9.91 -15.55 3.43
CA SER A 31 8.88 -15.02 2.51
C SER A 31 7.88 -14.06 3.16
N ARG A 32 8.22 -13.47 4.30
CA ARG A 32 7.38 -12.43 4.90
C ARG A 32 7.31 -11.22 3.98
N PRO A 33 6.10 -10.65 3.75
CA PRO A 33 5.98 -9.45 2.94
C PRO A 33 6.84 -8.32 3.52
N THR A 34 7.57 -7.63 2.66
CA THR A 34 8.39 -6.48 3.03
C THR A 34 7.55 -5.22 2.92
N VAL A 35 7.30 -4.56 4.04
CA VAL A 35 6.47 -3.36 4.09
C VAL A 35 7.31 -2.16 4.49
N GLY A 36 7.39 -1.18 3.58
CA GLY A 36 8.05 0.10 3.87
C GLY A 36 7.23 0.95 4.84
N ILE A 37 7.89 1.62 5.75
CA ILE A 37 7.28 2.65 6.61
C ILE A 37 7.95 3.97 6.27
N LEU A 38 7.18 4.93 5.74
CA LEU A 38 7.69 6.26 5.43
C LEU A 38 8.06 6.99 6.72
N ALA A 39 9.35 7.17 6.95
CA ALA A 39 9.90 7.65 8.21
C ALA A 39 10.43 9.09 8.10
N LEU A 40 9.62 9.99 7.52
CA LEU A 40 9.91 11.43 7.51
C LEU A 40 9.42 12.09 8.79
N GLN A 41 8.31 11.62 9.35
CA GLN A 41 7.77 11.97 10.67
C GLN A 41 6.74 10.91 11.12
N GLY A 42 6.25 11.01 12.36
CA GLY A 42 5.14 10.21 12.89
C GLY A 42 5.57 8.92 13.58
N ASP A 43 4.60 8.03 13.80
CA ASP A 43 4.69 6.86 14.68
C ASP A 43 5.34 5.65 13.98
N VAL A 44 6.58 5.80 13.53
CA VAL A 44 7.32 4.76 12.78
C VAL A 44 7.50 3.49 13.60
N ARG A 45 7.79 3.62 14.90
CA ARG A 45 8.03 2.51 15.81
C ARG A 45 6.77 1.66 16.01
N GLU A 46 5.64 2.31 16.24
CA GLU A 46 4.35 1.67 16.48
C GLU A 46 3.90 0.87 15.25
N HIS A 47 4.05 1.44 14.06
CA HIS A 47 3.79 0.74 12.80
C HIS A 47 4.74 -0.44 12.58
N SER A 48 6.03 -0.29 12.94
CA SER A 48 7.00 -1.39 12.84
C SER A 48 6.58 -2.57 13.70
N LEU A 49 6.25 -2.32 14.97
CA LEU A 49 5.80 -3.36 15.90
C LEU A 49 4.50 -4.04 15.44
N ALA A 50 3.55 -3.27 14.92
CA ALA A 50 2.30 -3.81 14.41
C ALA A 50 2.51 -4.69 13.17
N LEU A 51 3.37 -4.30 12.24
CA LEU A 51 3.71 -5.08 11.06
C LEU A 51 4.45 -6.37 11.43
N GLU A 52 5.40 -6.32 12.37
CA GLU A 52 6.09 -7.51 12.87
C GLU A 52 5.10 -8.49 13.52
N ALA A 53 4.18 -7.99 14.36
CA ALA A 53 3.13 -8.81 14.98
C ALA A 53 2.18 -9.41 13.94
N ALA A 54 1.97 -8.75 12.81
CA ALA A 54 1.19 -9.24 11.67
C ALA A 54 1.97 -10.20 10.74
N GLY A 55 3.24 -10.51 11.06
CA GLY A 55 4.06 -11.42 10.27
C GLY A 55 4.73 -10.78 9.05
N ALA A 56 4.74 -9.46 8.94
CA ALA A 56 5.48 -8.75 7.90
C ALA A 56 6.93 -8.42 8.34
N ARG A 57 7.74 -8.02 7.38
CA ARG A 57 9.08 -7.46 7.59
C ARG A 57 9.03 -5.96 7.37
N PRO A 58 9.02 -5.13 8.41
CA PRO A 58 9.05 -3.67 8.26
C PRO A 58 10.43 -3.20 7.79
N VAL A 59 10.42 -2.22 6.90
CA VAL A 59 11.61 -1.52 6.43
C VAL A 59 11.37 -0.01 6.56
N VAL A 60 12.29 0.67 7.20
CA VAL A 60 12.22 2.12 7.38
C VAL A 60 12.66 2.82 6.10
N VAL A 61 11.78 3.66 5.53
CA VAL A 61 12.01 4.41 4.29
C VAL A 61 12.21 5.89 4.61
N ARG A 62 13.41 6.41 4.39
CA ARG A 62 13.78 7.82 4.63
C ARG A 62 14.22 8.57 3.38
N ARG A 63 14.57 7.84 2.32
CA ARG A 63 15.10 8.38 1.07
C ARG A 63 14.72 7.48 -0.10
N ALA A 64 14.80 7.98 -1.31
CA ALA A 64 14.42 7.25 -2.52
C ALA A 64 15.17 5.91 -2.68
N ALA A 65 16.45 5.85 -2.28
CA ALA A 65 17.23 4.61 -2.32
C ALA A 65 16.66 3.48 -1.42
N ASP A 66 15.85 3.82 -0.42
CA ASP A 66 15.23 2.83 0.47
C ASP A 66 13.95 2.21 -0.16
N LEU A 67 13.49 2.72 -1.31
CA LEU A 67 12.27 2.26 -2.01
C LEU A 67 12.47 0.98 -2.84
N GLY A 68 13.64 0.38 -2.82
CA GLY A 68 13.81 -0.98 -3.32
C GLY A 68 14.34 -1.10 -4.75
N GLU A 69 15.20 -0.21 -5.18
CA GLU A 69 15.97 -0.38 -6.43
C GLU A 69 17.03 -1.49 -6.36
N ALA A 70 17.40 -1.94 -5.15
CA ALA A 70 18.37 -3.00 -4.98
C ALA A 70 17.72 -4.39 -5.13
N PRO A 71 18.37 -5.36 -5.80
CA PRO A 71 17.87 -6.73 -5.89
C PRO A 71 17.59 -7.31 -4.49
N GLY A 72 16.37 -7.79 -4.27
CA GLY A 72 15.93 -8.34 -2.99
C GLY A 72 15.34 -7.35 -1.98
N HIS A 73 15.17 -6.08 -2.34
CA HIS A 73 14.60 -5.04 -1.48
C HIS A 73 13.27 -4.48 -1.98
N ARG A 74 12.61 -5.16 -2.92
CA ARG A 74 11.29 -4.73 -3.40
C ARG A 74 10.29 -4.67 -2.25
N LEU A 75 9.60 -3.54 -2.13
CA LEU A 75 8.50 -3.40 -1.19
C LEU A 75 7.25 -4.10 -1.72
N ASP A 76 6.56 -4.83 -0.86
CA ASP A 76 5.25 -5.44 -1.11
C ASP A 76 4.10 -4.54 -0.64
N GLY A 77 4.41 -3.49 0.12
CA GLY A 77 3.48 -2.49 0.59
C GLY A 77 4.18 -1.30 1.22
N LEU A 78 3.42 -0.23 1.45
CA LEU A 78 3.89 1.02 2.04
C LEU A 78 2.93 1.49 3.13
N VAL A 79 3.47 1.87 4.28
CA VAL A 79 2.74 2.56 5.36
C VAL A 79 3.20 4.01 5.41
N ILE A 80 2.23 4.92 5.42
CA ILE A 80 2.43 6.34 5.64
C ILE A 80 1.85 6.68 7.01
N PRO A 81 2.71 6.95 8.01
CA PRO A 81 2.28 7.21 9.39
C PRO A 81 1.43 8.47 9.51
N GLY A 82 0.80 8.61 10.67
CA GLY A 82 0.18 9.84 11.10
C GLY A 82 1.21 10.95 11.36
N GLY A 83 0.73 12.15 11.59
CA GLY A 83 1.55 13.32 11.84
C GLY A 83 0.88 14.59 11.34
N GLU A 84 1.65 15.55 10.85
CA GLU A 84 1.15 16.79 10.27
C GLU A 84 1.36 16.79 8.75
N SER A 85 0.27 16.86 7.98
CA SER A 85 0.30 16.67 6.53
C SER A 85 1.05 17.77 5.76
N THR A 86 1.08 19.00 6.27
CA THR A 86 1.84 20.09 5.64
C THR A 86 3.34 19.87 5.79
N THR A 87 3.78 19.49 6.99
CA THR A 87 5.17 19.13 7.27
C THR A 87 5.59 17.92 6.44
N MET A 88 4.74 16.90 6.36
CA MET A 88 5.02 15.71 5.54
C MET A 88 5.18 16.08 4.06
N SER A 89 4.30 16.93 3.53
CA SER A 89 4.40 17.46 2.17
C SER A 89 5.74 18.15 1.93
N THR A 90 6.13 19.05 2.84
CA THR A 90 7.40 19.77 2.76
C THR A 90 8.59 18.82 2.75
N LEU A 91 8.60 17.82 3.64
CA LEU A 91 9.66 16.84 3.73
C LEU A 91 9.73 15.94 2.49
N LEU A 92 8.58 15.51 1.95
CA LEU A 92 8.54 14.73 0.71
C LEU A 92 9.17 15.46 -0.47
N VAL A 93 8.93 16.75 -0.57
CA VAL A 93 9.55 17.60 -1.61
C VAL A 93 11.04 17.79 -1.33
N ALA A 94 11.40 18.17 -0.10
CA ALA A 94 12.78 18.45 0.28
C ALA A 94 13.72 17.25 0.14
N PHE A 95 13.22 16.04 0.38
CA PHE A 95 13.97 14.79 0.24
C PHE A 95 13.77 14.10 -1.11
N GLU A 96 13.13 14.76 -2.07
CA GLU A 96 12.88 14.25 -3.43
C GLU A 96 12.11 12.90 -3.44
N MET A 97 11.28 12.68 -2.42
CA MET A 97 10.52 11.43 -2.24
C MET A 97 9.17 11.44 -2.95
N LEU A 98 8.66 12.62 -3.30
CA LEU A 98 7.29 12.77 -3.82
C LEU A 98 7.09 12.02 -5.14
N ALA A 99 7.98 12.22 -6.11
CA ALA A 99 7.86 11.61 -7.43
C ALA A 99 8.05 10.08 -7.39
N PRO A 100 9.11 9.53 -6.76
CA PRO A 100 9.28 8.09 -6.67
C PRO A 100 8.11 7.38 -5.96
N LEU A 101 7.56 7.97 -4.89
CA LEU A 101 6.42 7.38 -4.19
C LEU A 101 5.14 7.41 -5.01
N ARG A 102 4.87 8.51 -5.72
CA ARG A 102 3.75 8.60 -6.66
C ARG A 102 3.83 7.54 -7.77
N GLU A 103 5.03 7.34 -8.31
CA GLU A 103 5.27 6.33 -9.34
C GLU A 103 4.99 4.92 -8.81
N LEU A 104 5.51 4.56 -7.64
CA LEU A 104 5.28 3.24 -7.04
C LEU A 104 3.80 2.99 -6.72
N ILE A 105 3.12 3.98 -6.12
CA ILE A 105 1.69 3.88 -5.80
C ILE A 105 0.88 3.78 -7.09
N GLY A 106 1.18 4.60 -8.10
CA GLY A 106 0.53 4.55 -9.42
C GLY A 106 0.79 3.25 -10.18
N ALA A 107 1.92 2.60 -9.94
CA ALA A 107 2.24 1.27 -10.47
C ALA A 107 1.56 0.13 -9.68
N GLY A 108 0.77 0.43 -8.66
CA GLY A 108 -0.03 -0.53 -7.91
C GLY A 108 0.61 -1.02 -6.61
N LEU A 109 1.62 -0.34 -6.06
CA LEU A 109 2.12 -0.66 -4.73
C LEU A 109 1.01 -0.43 -3.70
N PRO A 110 0.57 -1.46 -2.94
CA PRO A 110 -0.41 -1.31 -1.88
C PRO A 110 0.07 -0.28 -0.85
N ALA A 111 -0.77 0.71 -0.54
CA ALA A 111 -0.44 1.76 0.41
C ALA A 111 -1.51 1.89 1.49
N TYR A 112 -1.07 2.07 2.72
CA TYR A 112 -1.90 2.36 3.88
C TYR A 112 -1.47 3.69 4.50
N GLY A 113 -2.43 4.55 4.81
CA GLY A 113 -2.17 5.83 5.49
C GLY A 113 -3.04 6.00 6.71
N SER A 114 -2.45 6.38 7.84
CA SER A 114 -3.16 6.74 9.06
C SER A 114 -3.16 8.26 9.24
N CYS A 115 -4.31 8.85 9.63
CA CYS A 115 -4.44 10.29 9.92
C CYS A 115 -3.86 11.16 8.77
N ALA A 116 -2.74 11.84 9.00
CA ALA A 116 -2.05 12.62 7.96
C ALA A 116 -1.63 11.77 6.76
N GLY A 117 -1.24 10.50 6.97
CA GLY A 117 -0.92 9.57 5.90
C GLY A 117 -2.11 9.29 4.98
N MET A 118 -3.33 9.20 5.52
CA MET A 118 -4.56 9.11 4.73
C MET A 118 -4.78 10.37 3.89
N ILE A 119 -4.55 11.54 4.47
CA ILE A 119 -4.64 12.82 3.74
C ILE A 119 -3.65 12.85 2.57
N MET A 120 -2.43 12.33 2.77
CA MET A 120 -1.39 12.29 1.74
C MET A 120 -1.75 11.35 0.58
N LEU A 121 -2.54 10.30 0.82
CA LEU A 121 -2.99 9.33 -0.20
C LEU A 121 -4.24 9.75 -0.94
N ALA A 122 -4.96 10.77 -0.48
CA ALA A 122 -6.17 11.23 -1.14
C ALA A 122 -5.89 11.94 -2.47
N ASP A 123 -6.68 11.64 -3.49
CA ASP A 123 -6.60 12.34 -4.78
C ASP A 123 -7.13 13.77 -4.71
N ARG A 124 -8.03 14.04 -3.75
CA ARG A 124 -8.63 15.37 -3.56
C ARG A 124 -8.59 15.77 -2.09
N VAL A 125 -8.01 16.93 -1.80
CA VAL A 125 -7.90 17.46 -0.45
C VAL A 125 -8.46 18.88 -0.38
N GLU A 126 -9.59 19.03 0.34
CA GLU A 126 -10.19 20.33 0.64
C GLU A 126 -9.54 20.98 1.85
N GLY A 127 -9.27 22.27 1.80
CA GLY A 127 -8.60 23.01 2.87
C GLY A 127 -7.08 22.76 2.93
N ALA A 128 -6.49 22.34 1.82
CA ALA A 128 -5.06 22.30 1.65
C ALA A 128 -4.45 23.70 1.64
N GLN A 129 -3.18 23.82 2.06
CA GLN A 129 -2.43 25.05 1.89
C GLN A 129 -2.00 25.21 0.43
N GLU A 130 -1.84 26.45 -0.02
CA GLU A 130 -1.33 26.73 -1.36
C GLU A 130 0.05 26.06 -1.56
N GLY A 131 0.20 25.35 -2.68
CA GLY A 131 1.44 24.63 -3.01
C GLY A 131 1.68 23.34 -2.22
N GLN A 132 0.77 22.92 -1.34
CA GLN A 132 0.89 21.66 -0.63
C GLN A 132 0.78 20.48 -1.61
N ALA A 133 1.79 19.61 -1.64
CA ALA A 133 1.83 18.43 -2.48
C ALA A 133 1.27 17.20 -1.74
N PHE A 134 0.61 16.32 -2.47
CA PHE A 134 0.06 15.06 -1.98
C PHE A 134 0.54 13.90 -2.84
N LEU A 135 0.54 12.69 -2.30
CA LEU A 135 0.89 11.48 -3.05
C LEU A 135 -0.22 11.07 -4.00
N GLY A 136 -1.47 11.13 -3.52
CA GLY A 136 -2.61 10.59 -4.25
C GLY A 136 -2.63 9.07 -4.26
N GLY A 137 -3.47 8.49 -5.12
CA GLY A 137 -3.57 7.06 -5.34
C GLY A 137 -4.82 6.41 -4.75
N ILE A 138 -5.61 7.15 -3.96
CA ILE A 138 -6.92 6.71 -3.50
C ILE A 138 -7.98 7.70 -3.96
N ASP A 139 -8.94 7.22 -4.73
CA ASP A 139 -10.07 8.01 -5.24
C ASP A 139 -11.02 8.41 -4.09
N MET A 140 -10.57 9.33 -3.27
CA MET A 140 -11.35 9.92 -2.18
C MET A 140 -11.13 11.43 -2.08
N THR A 141 -12.11 12.11 -1.48
CA THR A 141 -11.99 13.51 -1.09
C THR A 141 -11.87 13.61 0.42
N VAL A 142 -10.82 14.25 0.89
CA VAL A 142 -10.60 14.51 2.32
C VAL A 142 -10.81 16.00 2.58
N ARG A 143 -11.66 16.32 3.56
CA ARG A 143 -11.78 17.68 4.08
C ARG A 143 -10.99 17.80 5.37
N ARG A 144 -9.94 18.64 5.36
CA ARG A 144 -9.12 18.90 6.55
C ARG A 144 -9.91 19.69 7.60
N ASN A 145 -9.66 19.40 8.87
CA ASN A 145 -10.27 20.10 10.01
C ASN A 145 -11.81 20.10 10.05
N ALA A 146 -12.47 19.09 9.48
CA ALA A 146 -13.93 19.01 9.40
C ALA A 146 -14.58 18.79 10.78
N PHE A 147 -13.90 18.18 11.74
CA PHE A 147 -14.44 17.75 13.03
C PHE A 147 -13.84 18.49 14.24
N GLY A 148 -13.73 19.80 14.13
CA GLY A 148 -13.50 20.63 15.28
C GLY A 148 -12.07 21.10 15.52
N ARG A 149 -11.94 21.98 16.51
CA ARG A 149 -10.66 22.51 16.96
C ARG A 149 -9.98 21.46 17.81
N GLN A 150 -8.71 21.18 17.53
CA GLN A 150 -7.85 20.55 18.52
C GLN A 150 -7.64 21.60 19.63
N VAL A 151 -8.12 21.29 20.82
CA VAL A 151 -8.00 22.13 22.03
C VAL A 151 -6.64 21.84 22.66
#